data_ed4afcbc04a1e81b233ee35681406b4c
#
_entry.id   ed4afcbc04a1e81b233ee35681406b4c
#
_cell.length_a   1.000
_cell.length_b   1.000
_cell.length_c   1.000
_cell.angle_alpha   90.00
_cell.angle_beta   90.00
_cell.angle_gamma   90.00
#
_symmetry.space_group_name_H-M   'P 1'
#
loop_
_entity.id
_entity.type
_entity.pdbx_description
1 polymer ?
#
loop_
_entity_poly.entity_id
_entity_poly.type
_entity_poly.pdbx_seq_one_letter_code
_entity_poly.pdbx_strand_id
1 'polypeptide(L)'
;MKVAVVGGGWAGLAAAVEAVRAGHAVTLHEASRQFGGRARSLSLAFPDGRDVVLDNGQHILIGAYSQTLGLMRTVGVDPAQVLHRLPLTLRFPDCDGIALPDWPAPLDAGWGIATARGWSWRDKLSLLRHAAAWQLRGFACDDTLTVAALCKQLRPAVMQGLVEPLCVAALNTPADQASARVFLRVLRDALFGAPQGTWGASNLLLPRVDLGRVLPSAAIAWLEREGADVMVGSRVQAIESSGATWLVDGRPFDAVVLACPSSEAQRLVGAAGIEAGDWLARAGSLAYKAIATVYTTGGPRLDVPMLTLRSDVDSPAQFVFDRSQLGGPDGLLAWVASASDGDTATLEAKVVRQAARLGWTVQPLRTVVEKRATFACTPGLRRPATFIAPGLVAAGDYVEGPYPATLEGAVRAAQAAVTALSGASRKAG
;
A
#
# COMPACT_ATOMS: atom_id res chain seq x y z
N MET A 1 19.08 -14.10 -19.45
CA MET A 1 17.80 -14.11 -20.18
C MET A 1 17.43 -12.68 -20.56
N LYS A 2 16.69 -12.51 -21.65
CA LYS A 2 15.98 -11.25 -21.96
C LYS A 2 14.62 -11.28 -21.31
N VAL A 3 14.33 -10.33 -20.42
CA VAL A 3 13.08 -10.29 -19.64
C VAL A 3 12.31 -9.01 -19.97
N ALA A 4 11.05 -9.16 -20.38
CA ALA A 4 10.13 -8.04 -20.48
C ALA A 4 9.38 -7.86 -19.17
N VAL A 5 9.35 -6.64 -18.62
CA VAL A 5 8.54 -6.26 -17.47
C VAL A 5 7.43 -5.33 -17.95
N VAL A 6 6.17 -5.72 -17.79
CA VAL A 6 5.00 -5.00 -18.27
C VAL A 6 4.31 -4.27 -17.12
N GLY A 7 4.49 -2.95 -17.06
CA GLY A 7 4.00 -2.05 -16.03
C GLY A 7 5.11 -1.45 -15.17
N GLY A 8 5.17 -0.13 -15.09
CA GLY A 8 6.18 0.65 -14.35
C GLY A 8 5.70 1.17 -13.00
N GLY A 9 4.77 0.44 -12.36
CA GLY A 9 4.41 0.65 -10.96
C GLY A 9 5.48 0.10 -10.01
N TRP A 10 5.25 0.19 -8.69
CA TRP A 10 6.20 -0.30 -7.67
C TRP A 10 6.56 -1.78 -7.86
N ALA A 11 5.60 -2.64 -8.23
CA ALA A 11 5.87 -4.04 -8.53
C ALA A 11 6.79 -4.21 -9.75
N GLY A 12 6.54 -3.46 -10.83
CA GLY A 12 7.34 -3.55 -12.04
C GLY A 12 8.75 -2.99 -11.86
N LEU A 13 8.89 -1.86 -11.16
CA LEU A 13 10.19 -1.31 -10.81
C LEU A 13 10.99 -2.29 -9.94
N ALA A 14 10.34 -2.91 -8.93
CA ALA A 14 10.98 -3.92 -8.11
C ALA A 14 11.39 -5.15 -8.93
N ALA A 15 10.51 -5.63 -9.83
CA ALA A 15 10.82 -6.78 -10.69
C ALA A 15 11.98 -6.47 -11.65
N ALA A 16 12.00 -5.29 -12.24
CA ALA A 16 13.07 -4.86 -13.12
C ALA A 16 14.42 -4.77 -12.38
N VAL A 17 14.45 -4.15 -11.21
CA VAL A 17 15.65 -4.07 -10.37
C VAL A 17 16.15 -5.46 -9.97
N GLU A 18 15.28 -6.34 -9.50
CA GLU A 18 15.67 -7.70 -9.11
C GLU A 18 16.13 -8.54 -10.31
N ALA A 19 15.49 -8.40 -11.48
CA ALA A 19 15.90 -9.11 -12.69
C ALA A 19 17.28 -8.65 -13.19
N VAL A 20 17.57 -7.33 -13.17
CA VAL A 20 18.91 -6.79 -13.50
C VAL A 20 19.95 -7.32 -12.50
N ARG A 21 19.65 -7.30 -11.19
CA ARG A 21 20.54 -7.86 -10.16
C ARG A 21 20.80 -9.35 -10.33
N ALA A 22 19.84 -10.09 -10.90
CA ALA A 22 19.98 -11.50 -11.24
C ALA A 22 20.76 -11.73 -12.58
N GLY A 23 21.28 -10.67 -13.21
CA GLY A 23 22.06 -10.73 -14.45
C GLY A 23 21.21 -10.88 -15.70
N HIS A 24 19.96 -10.47 -15.70
CA HIS A 24 19.08 -10.49 -16.86
C HIS A 24 19.12 -9.16 -17.63
N ALA A 25 19.02 -9.23 -18.95
CA ALA A 25 18.75 -8.04 -19.77
C ALA A 25 17.27 -7.70 -19.68
N VAL A 26 16.94 -6.48 -19.25
CA VAL A 26 15.56 -6.06 -18.92
C VAL A 26 15.09 -4.98 -19.86
N THR A 27 13.86 -5.15 -20.37
CA THR A 27 13.07 -4.08 -20.99
C THR A 27 11.83 -3.84 -20.12
N LEU A 28 11.70 -2.63 -19.57
CA LEU A 28 10.56 -2.19 -18.77
C LEU A 28 9.59 -1.35 -19.61
N HIS A 29 8.35 -1.79 -19.73
CA HIS A 29 7.28 -1.09 -20.43
C HIS A 29 6.33 -0.41 -19.45
N GLU A 30 6.11 0.91 -19.58
CA GLU A 30 5.09 1.67 -18.85
C GLU A 30 4.13 2.36 -19.81
N ALA A 31 2.84 2.08 -19.66
CA ALA A 31 1.80 2.61 -20.55
C ALA A 31 1.55 4.11 -20.38
N SER A 32 1.71 4.64 -19.18
CA SER A 32 1.54 6.05 -18.88
C SER A 32 2.81 6.85 -19.21
N ARG A 33 2.71 8.18 -19.12
CA ARG A 33 3.87 9.08 -19.25
C ARG A 33 4.65 9.25 -17.96
N GLN A 34 4.28 8.53 -16.90
CA GLN A 34 4.86 8.65 -15.57
C GLN A 34 4.92 7.27 -14.89
N PHE A 35 6.04 6.99 -14.24
CA PHE A 35 6.25 5.79 -13.43
C PHE A 35 5.59 5.91 -12.04
N GLY A 36 5.48 4.77 -11.33
CA GLY A 36 4.96 4.69 -9.97
C GLY A 36 3.56 4.10 -9.87
N GLY A 37 2.82 4.01 -10.98
CA GLY A 37 1.48 3.40 -11.01
C GLY A 37 0.49 4.12 -10.10
N ARG A 38 -0.11 3.41 -9.12
CA ARG A 38 -1.07 3.97 -8.15
C ARG A 38 -0.41 4.78 -7.04
N ALA A 39 0.91 4.66 -6.84
CA ALA A 39 1.67 5.42 -5.86
C ALA A 39 2.68 6.31 -6.60
N ARG A 40 2.20 7.45 -7.11
CA ARG A 40 2.94 8.39 -7.95
C ARG A 40 2.70 9.84 -7.55
N SER A 41 3.56 10.71 -8.04
CA SER A 41 3.45 12.15 -7.86
C SER A 41 2.34 12.76 -8.72
N LEU A 42 1.82 13.90 -8.27
CA LEU A 42 0.85 14.74 -8.95
C LEU A 42 1.30 16.20 -8.83
N SER A 43 1.53 16.88 -9.95
CA SER A 43 1.80 18.32 -9.95
C SER A 43 0.49 19.12 -9.90
N LEU A 44 0.47 20.17 -9.10
CA LEU A 44 -0.67 21.04 -8.88
C LEU A 44 -0.21 22.48 -8.71
N ALA A 45 -0.89 23.42 -9.38
CA ALA A 45 -0.73 24.83 -9.10
C ALA A 45 -1.40 25.19 -7.77
N PHE A 46 -0.65 25.81 -6.86
CA PHE A 46 -1.15 26.30 -5.57
C PHE A 46 -1.80 27.68 -5.78
N PRO A 47 -2.70 28.17 -4.87
CA PRO A 47 -3.40 29.45 -5.05
C PRO A 47 -2.49 30.68 -5.18
N ASP A 48 -1.28 30.61 -4.67
CA ASP A 48 -0.26 31.68 -4.78
C ASP A 48 0.59 31.62 -6.06
N GLY A 49 0.23 30.72 -6.99
CA GLY A 49 0.90 30.53 -8.28
C GLY A 49 2.14 29.63 -8.24
N ARG A 50 2.53 29.08 -7.08
CA ARG A 50 3.62 28.11 -7.00
C ARG A 50 3.14 26.72 -7.46
N ASP A 51 4.02 25.99 -8.16
CA ASP A 51 3.79 24.59 -8.41
C ASP A 51 4.14 23.74 -7.18
N VAL A 52 3.21 22.92 -6.75
CA VAL A 52 3.36 22.01 -5.63
C VAL A 52 3.25 20.58 -6.15
N VAL A 53 4.20 19.73 -5.76
CA VAL A 53 4.12 18.30 -6.06
C VAL A 53 3.48 17.58 -4.86
N LEU A 54 2.36 16.94 -5.13
CA LEU A 54 1.59 16.13 -4.18
C LEU A 54 1.63 14.66 -4.63
N ASP A 55 0.90 13.83 -3.93
CA ASP A 55 0.70 12.43 -4.29
C ASP A 55 -0.69 12.20 -4.85
N ASN A 56 -0.85 11.20 -5.72
CA ASN A 56 -2.19 10.78 -6.17
C ASN A 56 -3.02 10.12 -5.06
N GLY A 57 -2.47 10.01 -3.86
CA GLY A 57 -3.09 9.54 -2.63
C GLY A 57 -2.07 9.52 -1.50
N GLN A 58 -2.51 9.80 -0.28
CA GLN A 58 -1.61 9.76 0.88
C GLN A 58 -1.30 8.30 1.23
N HIS A 59 -0.02 7.96 1.26
CA HIS A 59 0.46 6.62 1.61
C HIS A 59 1.18 6.63 2.95
N ILE A 60 1.05 5.52 3.66
CA ILE A 60 1.79 5.23 4.89
C ILE A 60 2.54 3.92 4.65
N LEU A 61 3.84 3.91 4.92
CA LEU A 61 4.60 2.67 5.05
C LEU A 61 4.74 2.35 6.54
N ILE A 62 5.12 1.13 6.86
CA ILE A 62 5.44 0.74 8.24
C ILE A 62 6.84 0.15 8.32
N GLY A 63 7.44 0.17 9.52
CA GLY A 63 8.77 -0.36 9.73
C GLY A 63 8.91 -1.85 9.38
N ALA A 64 7.80 -2.62 9.40
CA ALA A 64 7.75 -4.00 8.95
C ALA A 64 7.94 -4.21 7.44
N TYR A 65 7.93 -3.14 6.61
CA TYR A 65 8.08 -3.22 5.15
C TYR A 65 9.55 -3.40 4.73
N SER A 66 10.13 -4.52 5.17
CA SER A 66 11.57 -4.79 5.03
C SER A 66 12.04 -4.85 3.58
N GLN A 67 11.24 -5.42 2.66
CA GLN A 67 11.63 -5.56 1.26
C GLN A 67 11.53 -4.23 0.53
N THR A 68 10.51 -3.43 0.82
CA THR A 68 10.37 -2.08 0.26
C THR A 68 11.51 -1.17 0.71
N LEU A 69 11.83 -1.16 2.01
CA LEU A 69 12.94 -0.37 2.56
C LEU A 69 14.30 -0.87 2.04
N GLY A 70 14.46 -2.19 1.84
CA GLY A 70 15.62 -2.81 1.21
C GLY A 70 15.79 -2.37 -0.24
N LEU A 71 14.72 -2.38 -1.03
CA LEU A 71 14.72 -1.94 -2.42
C LEU A 71 15.10 -0.45 -2.54
N MET A 72 14.56 0.42 -1.67
CA MET A 72 14.93 1.84 -1.64
C MET A 72 16.45 2.00 -1.48
N ARG A 73 17.05 1.29 -0.52
CA ARG A 73 18.52 1.33 -0.32
C ARG A 73 19.28 0.78 -1.54
N THR A 74 18.79 -0.28 -2.16
CA THR A 74 19.39 -0.87 -3.38
C THR A 74 19.51 0.14 -4.51
N VAL A 75 18.50 0.97 -4.71
CA VAL A 75 18.50 2.01 -5.76
C VAL A 75 19.11 3.34 -5.31
N GLY A 76 19.70 3.39 -4.11
CA GLY A 76 20.43 4.56 -3.60
C GLY A 76 19.58 5.56 -2.85
N VAL A 77 18.35 5.21 -2.44
CA VAL A 77 17.52 6.04 -1.57
C VAL A 77 17.76 5.67 -0.12
N ASP A 78 18.17 6.65 0.69
CA ASP A 78 18.16 6.49 2.16
C ASP A 78 16.74 6.73 2.68
N PRO A 79 16.06 5.70 3.23
CA PRO A 79 14.71 5.86 3.75
C PRO A 79 14.59 6.93 4.83
N ALA A 80 15.64 7.18 5.64
CA ALA A 80 15.62 8.17 6.71
C ALA A 80 15.52 9.62 6.19
N GLN A 81 15.98 9.88 4.98
CA GLN A 81 15.90 11.20 4.37
C GLN A 81 14.53 11.49 3.74
N VAL A 82 13.85 10.47 3.24
CA VAL A 82 12.59 10.62 2.49
C VAL A 82 11.33 10.25 3.28
N LEU A 83 11.48 9.60 4.43
CA LEU A 83 10.38 9.19 5.29
C LEU A 83 10.49 9.83 6.68
N HIS A 84 9.39 10.35 7.18
CA HIS A 84 9.24 10.76 8.57
C HIS A 84 8.80 9.57 9.41
N ARG A 85 9.63 9.18 10.37
CA ARG A 85 9.33 8.11 11.30
C ARG A 85 8.47 8.63 12.45
N LEU A 86 7.37 7.96 12.72
CA LEU A 86 6.49 8.20 13.85
C LEU A 86 6.23 6.86 14.55
N PRO A 87 6.45 6.70 15.86
CA PRO A 87 5.93 5.55 16.59
C PRO A 87 4.42 5.39 16.32
N LEU A 88 3.91 4.16 16.35
CA LEU A 88 2.48 3.94 16.05
C LEU A 88 1.62 4.87 16.91
N THR A 89 0.92 5.76 16.24
CA THR A 89 0.10 6.79 16.84
C THR A 89 -1.24 6.85 16.13
N LEU A 90 -2.31 6.55 16.85
CA LEU A 90 -3.70 6.76 16.43
C LEU A 90 -4.32 7.74 17.42
N ARG A 91 -4.07 9.02 17.22
CA ARG A 91 -4.53 10.11 18.07
C ARG A 91 -5.65 10.87 17.39
N PHE A 92 -6.72 11.09 18.12
CA PHE A 92 -7.88 11.88 17.67
C PHE A 92 -7.72 13.37 18.05
N PRO A 93 -8.47 14.29 17.41
CA PRO A 93 -8.39 15.71 17.72
C PRO A 93 -8.70 16.08 19.18
N ASP A 94 -9.53 15.28 19.88
CA ASP A 94 -9.82 15.42 21.31
C ASP A 94 -8.72 14.85 22.24
N CYS A 95 -7.58 14.48 21.67
CA CYS A 95 -6.45 13.84 22.34
C CYS A 95 -6.72 12.43 22.88
N ASP A 96 -7.86 11.84 22.57
CA ASP A 96 -8.12 10.41 22.81
C ASP A 96 -7.25 9.54 21.89
N GLY A 97 -7.20 8.24 22.17
CA GLY A 97 -6.55 7.25 21.35
C GLY A 97 -5.27 6.67 21.96
N ILE A 98 -4.46 6.04 21.12
CA ILE A 98 -3.24 5.35 21.51
C ILE A 98 -2.02 5.95 20.81
N ALA A 99 -0.93 6.12 21.57
CA ALA A 99 0.38 6.47 21.03
C ALA A 99 1.43 5.59 21.72
N LEU A 100 2.21 4.87 20.91
CA LEU A 100 3.28 4.05 21.44
C LEU A 100 4.54 4.91 21.71
N PRO A 101 5.25 4.68 22.83
CA PRO A 101 6.56 5.28 23.02
C PRO A 101 7.58 4.69 22.05
N ASP A 102 8.71 5.36 21.90
CA ASP A 102 9.83 4.87 21.09
C ASP A 102 10.66 3.84 21.88
N TRP A 103 10.03 2.74 22.23
CA TRP A 103 10.62 1.64 23.01
C TRP A 103 10.64 0.36 22.17
N PRO A 104 11.48 -0.63 22.55
CA PRO A 104 11.46 -1.94 21.90
C PRO A 104 10.12 -2.66 22.11
N ALA A 105 9.63 -3.33 21.06
CA ALA A 105 8.49 -4.23 21.16
C ALA A 105 8.82 -5.43 22.07
N PRO A 106 7.85 -5.92 22.86
CA PRO A 106 6.45 -5.52 22.95
C PRO A 106 6.17 -4.48 24.06
N LEU A 107 7.19 -3.89 24.68
CA LEU A 107 7.04 -2.93 25.79
C LEU A 107 6.34 -1.65 25.35
N ASP A 108 6.60 -1.21 24.11
CA ASP A 108 5.96 -0.07 23.47
C ASP A 108 4.43 -0.25 23.41
N ALA A 109 3.96 -1.41 22.94
CA ALA A 109 2.54 -1.74 22.84
C ALA A 109 1.88 -1.84 24.23
N GLY A 110 2.55 -2.48 25.20
CA GLY A 110 2.07 -2.59 26.56
C GLY A 110 1.86 -1.21 27.22
N TRP A 111 2.86 -0.33 27.09
CA TRP A 111 2.77 1.04 27.61
C TRP A 111 1.74 1.88 26.87
N GLY A 112 1.70 1.80 25.53
CA GLY A 112 0.71 2.50 24.72
C GLY A 112 -0.72 2.14 25.12
N ILE A 113 -1.01 0.84 25.37
CA ILE A 113 -2.32 0.40 25.88
C ILE A 113 -2.57 0.96 27.30
N ALA A 114 -1.58 0.87 28.19
CA ALA A 114 -1.73 1.34 29.57
C ALA A 114 -2.04 2.85 29.64
N THR A 115 -1.43 3.64 28.75
CA THR A 115 -1.58 5.12 28.71
C THR A 115 -2.63 5.62 27.72
N ALA A 116 -3.29 4.72 26.95
CA ALA A 116 -4.32 5.10 26.01
C ALA A 116 -5.40 5.98 26.67
N ARG A 117 -5.72 7.11 26.04
CA ARG A 117 -6.72 8.07 26.52
C ARG A 117 -8.11 7.72 25.98
N GLY A 118 -9.16 8.12 26.71
CA GLY A 118 -10.54 7.79 26.35
C GLY A 118 -10.94 6.33 26.64
N TRP A 119 -10.01 5.50 27.13
CA TRP A 119 -10.26 4.09 27.45
C TRP A 119 -10.28 3.86 28.96
N SER A 120 -11.35 3.20 29.44
CA SER A 120 -11.39 2.70 30.81
C SER A 120 -10.40 1.56 31.01
N TRP A 121 -10.07 1.23 32.26
CA TRP A 121 -9.21 0.09 32.57
C TRP A 121 -9.81 -1.25 32.07
N ARG A 122 -11.16 -1.33 31.99
CA ARG A 122 -11.87 -2.51 31.44
C ARG A 122 -11.65 -2.65 29.93
N ASP A 123 -11.58 -1.55 29.21
CA ASP A 123 -11.29 -1.53 27.77
C ASP A 123 -9.85 -2.03 27.53
N LYS A 124 -8.90 -1.50 28.30
CA LYS A 124 -7.48 -1.88 28.24
C LYS A 124 -7.29 -3.37 28.55
N LEU A 125 -7.92 -3.87 29.62
CA LEU A 125 -7.87 -5.29 29.99
C LEU A 125 -8.53 -6.19 28.93
N SER A 126 -9.61 -5.75 28.31
CA SER A 126 -10.26 -6.44 27.19
C SER A 126 -9.28 -6.63 26.03
N LEU A 127 -8.58 -5.56 25.61
CA LEU A 127 -7.58 -5.64 24.56
C LEU A 127 -6.42 -6.55 24.90
N LEU A 128 -5.85 -6.42 26.10
CA LEU A 128 -4.72 -7.26 26.55
C LEU A 128 -5.09 -8.75 26.56
N ARG A 129 -6.29 -9.12 27.00
CA ARG A 129 -6.78 -10.51 26.95
C ARG A 129 -6.89 -11.04 25.53
N HIS A 130 -7.42 -10.24 24.60
CA HIS A 130 -7.53 -10.64 23.21
C HIS A 130 -6.14 -10.75 22.55
N ALA A 131 -5.27 -9.78 22.78
CA ALA A 131 -3.91 -9.81 22.26
C ALA A 131 -3.13 -11.05 22.75
N ALA A 132 -3.23 -11.39 24.04
CA ALA A 132 -2.65 -12.60 24.58
C ALA A 132 -3.25 -13.87 23.95
N ALA A 133 -4.58 -13.92 23.77
CA ALA A 133 -5.23 -15.05 23.12
C ALA A 133 -4.81 -15.20 21.64
N TRP A 134 -4.67 -14.12 20.91
CA TRP A 134 -4.17 -14.13 19.52
C TRP A 134 -2.70 -14.59 19.48
N GLN A 135 -1.88 -14.10 20.40
CA GLN A 135 -0.48 -14.52 20.48
C GLN A 135 -0.33 -16.02 20.80
N LEU A 136 -1.08 -16.54 21.78
CA LEU A 136 -1.11 -17.96 22.12
C LEU A 136 -1.54 -18.86 20.96
N ARG A 137 -2.41 -18.33 20.08
CA ARG A 137 -2.85 -19.02 18.85
C ARG A 137 -1.94 -18.76 17.65
N GLY A 138 -0.77 -18.14 17.84
CA GLY A 138 0.15 -17.78 16.76
C GLY A 138 -0.43 -16.81 15.73
N PHE A 139 -1.41 -15.97 16.13
CA PHE A 139 -2.17 -15.07 15.24
C PHE A 139 -2.90 -15.80 14.10
N ALA A 140 -3.30 -17.05 14.35
CA ALA A 140 -4.09 -17.85 13.42
C ALA A 140 -5.60 -17.77 13.75
N CYS A 141 -6.43 -17.76 12.72
CA CYS A 141 -7.89 -17.87 12.83
C CYS A 141 -8.44 -18.57 11.59
N ASP A 142 -9.75 -18.90 11.62
CA ASP A 142 -10.45 -19.43 10.48
C ASP A 142 -10.49 -18.40 9.32
N ASP A 143 -10.31 -18.88 8.09
CA ASP A 143 -10.27 -18.06 6.87
C ASP A 143 -11.59 -17.39 6.54
N THR A 144 -12.70 -17.88 7.09
CA THR A 144 -14.04 -17.35 6.86
C THR A 144 -14.40 -16.22 7.79
N LEU A 145 -13.57 -15.94 8.82
CA LEU A 145 -13.86 -14.90 9.80
C LEU A 145 -13.59 -13.50 9.28
N THR A 146 -14.51 -12.58 9.57
CA THR A 146 -14.29 -11.13 9.45
C THR A 146 -13.59 -10.58 10.69
N VAL A 147 -12.97 -9.40 10.57
CA VAL A 147 -12.36 -8.68 11.70
C VAL A 147 -13.41 -8.39 12.78
N ALA A 148 -14.62 -7.95 12.39
CA ALA A 148 -15.70 -7.72 13.34
C ALA A 148 -16.09 -8.99 14.10
N ALA A 149 -16.17 -10.14 13.42
CA ALA A 149 -16.47 -11.43 14.07
C ALA A 149 -15.35 -11.87 15.00
N LEU A 150 -14.09 -11.73 14.61
CA LEU A 150 -12.91 -12.01 15.44
C LEU A 150 -12.92 -11.16 16.71
N CYS A 151 -13.28 -9.90 16.59
CA CYS A 151 -13.24 -8.89 17.64
C CYS A 151 -14.57 -8.72 18.38
N LYS A 152 -15.56 -9.59 18.16
CA LYS A 152 -16.95 -9.47 18.70
C LYS A 152 -17.00 -9.25 20.21
N GLN A 153 -16.04 -9.76 20.97
CA GLN A 153 -15.98 -9.62 22.43
C GLN A 153 -15.13 -8.43 22.89
N LEU A 154 -14.48 -7.69 21.97
CA LEU A 154 -13.81 -6.46 22.32
C LEU A 154 -14.83 -5.37 22.68
N ARG A 155 -14.45 -4.51 23.59
CA ARG A 155 -15.31 -3.41 24.01
C ARG A 155 -15.39 -2.35 22.90
N PRO A 156 -16.53 -1.64 22.78
CA PRO A 156 -16.78 -0.66 21.71
C PRO A 156 -15.69 0.42 21.61
N ALA A 157 -15.18 0.93 22.75
CA ALA A 157 -14.13 1.95 22.74
C ALA A 157 -12.84 1.46 22.05
N VAL A 158 -12.46 0.18 22.22
CA VAL A 158 -11.31 -0.42 21.57
C VAL A 158 -11.57 -0.66 20.08
N MET A 159 -12.78 -1.11 19.74
CA MET A 159 -13.16 -1.29 18.34
C MET A 159 -13.05 0.02 17.58
N GLN A 160 -13.71 1.08 18.05
CA GLN A 160 -13.76 2.38 17.39
C GLN A 160 -12.43 3.16 17.46
N GLY A 161 -11.68 3.02 18.55
CA GLY A 161 -10.44 3.77 18.79
C GLY A 161 -9.17 3.10 18.25
N LEU A 162 -9.22 1.81 17.89
CA LEU A 162 -8.05 1.08 17.44
C LEU A 162 -8.34 0.14 16.27
N VAL A 163 -9.28 -0.82 16.43
CA VAL A 163 -9.42 -1.92 15.47
C VAL A 163 -9.94 -1.41 14.12
N GLU A 164 -11.02 -0.62 14.13
CA GLU A 164 -11.60 -0.08 12.90
C GLU A 164 -10.65 0.86 12.15
N PRO A 165 -9.99 1.86 12.81
CA PRO A 165 -9.00 2.69 12.13
C PRO A 165 -7.84 1.89 11.56
N LEU A 166 -7.27 0.93 12.30
CA LEU A 166 -6.20 0.07 11.80
C LEU A 166 -6.65 -0.82 10.66
N CYS A 167 -7.85 -1.41 10.76
CA CYS A 167 -8.39 -2.27 9.71
C CYS A 167 -8.57 -1.50 8.40
N VAL A 168 -9.18 -0.32 8.46
CA VAL A 168 -9.38 0.53 7.28
C VAL A 168 -8.04 1.04 6.73
N ALA A 169 -7.12 1.48 7.60
CA ALA A 169 -5.80 1.94 7.16
C ALA A 169 -4.98 0.83 6.45
N ALA A 170 -5.04 -0.40 6.98
CA ALA A 170 -4.22 -1.51 6.49
C ALA A 170 -4.85 -2.25 5.31
N LEU A 171 -6.20 -2.35 5.25
CA LEU A 171 -6.90 -3.22 4.31
C LEU A 171 -7.86 -2.47 3.37
N ASN A 172 -8.07 -1.18 3.57
CA ASN A 172 -9.08 -0.37 2.86
C ASN A 172 -10.44 -1.09 2.78
N THR A 173 -10.77 -1.85 3.80
CA THR A 173 -11.97 -2.68 3.88
C THR A 173 -12.54 -2.54 5.29
N PRO A 174 -13.84 -2.23 5.45
CA PRO A 174 -14.47 -2.14 6.77
C PRO A 174 -14.35 -3.45 7.56
N ALA A 175 -14.31 -3.37 8.89
CA ALA A 175 -14.09 -4.52 9.77
C ALA A 175 -15.11 -5.65 9.64
N ASP A 176 -16.34 -5.34 9.25
CA ASP A 176 -17.42 -6.30 8.98
C ASP A 176 -17.23 -7.10 7.68
N GLN A 177 -16.38 -6.62 6.77
CA GLN A 177 -16.06 -7.25 5.49
C GLN A 177 -14.61 -7.75 5.39
N ALA A 178 -13.72 -7.18 6.20
CA ALA A 178 -12.28 -7.45 6.12
C ALA A 178 -11.91 -8.82 6.69
N SER A 179 -10.94 -9.50 6.07
CA SER A 179 -10.40 -10.78 6.50
C SER A 179 -9.66 -10.68 7.84
N ALA A 180 -10.13 -11.41 8.84
CA ALA A 180 -9.47 -11.52 10.14
C ALA A 180 -8.06 -12.09 10.04
N ARG A 181 -7.83 -13.07 9.15
CA ARG A 181 -6.52 -13.68 8.93
C ARG A 181 -5.50 -12.66 8.42
N VAL A 182 -5.88 -11.83 7.46
CA VAL A 182 -5.00 -10.78 6.93
C VAL A 182 -4.73 -9.72 7.99
N PHE A 183 -5.75 -9.30 8.72
CA PHE A 183 -5.62 -8.33 9.81
C PHE A 183 -4.69 -8.82 10.93
N LEU A 184 -4.86 -10.07 11.40
CA LEU A 184 -3.97 -10.68 12.40
C LEU A 184 -2.54 -10.80 11.90
N ARG A 185 -2.34 -11.06 10.60
CA ARG A 185 -1.01 -11.07 10.01
C ARG A 185 -0.35 -9.70 10.07
N VAL A 186 -1.07 -8.63 9.72
CA VAL A 186 -0.56 -7.26 9.82
C VAL A 186 -0.22 -6.92 11.27
N LEU A 187 -1.09 -7.24 12.22
CA LEU A 187 -0.83 -7.01 13.65
C LEU A 187 0.41 -7.77 14.13
N ARG A 188 0.53 -9.04 13.79
CA ARG A 188 1.69 -9.85 14.17
C ARG A 188 2.98 -9.23 13.67
N ASP A 189 3.03 -8.89 12.39
CA ASP A 189 4.25 -8.40 11.76
C ASP A 189 4.59 -6.96 12.21
N ALA A 190 3.59 -6.13 12.54
CA ALA A 190 3.80 -4.81 13.13
C ALA A 190 4.29 -4.88 14.59
N LEU A 191 3.77 -5.82 15.40
CA LEU A 191 4.10 -5.91 16.83
C LEU A 191 5.33 -6.78 17.11
N PHE A 192 5.60 -7.78 16.26
CA PHE A 192 6.65 -8.79 16.51
C PHE A 192 7.60 -8.94 15.32
N GLY A 193 7.49 -8.11 14.29
CA GLY A 193 8.41 -8.08 13.17
C GLY A 193 9.80 -7.62 13.60
N ALA A 194 10.81 -8.04 12.85
CA ALA A 194 12.17 -7.59 13.08
C ALA A 194 12.31 -6.08 12.81
N PRO A 195 12.99 -5.34 13.68
CA PRO A 195 13.27 -3.92 13.43
C PRO A 195 14.16 -3.75 12.20
N GLN A 196 14.00 -2.62 11.52
CA GLN A 196 14.83 -2.23 10.38
C GLN A 196 15.83 -1.13 10.81
N GLY A 197 17.00 -1.53 11.24
CA GLY A 197 17.96 -0.63 11.89
C GLY A 197 17.39 -0.10 13.21
N THR A 198 17.24 1.21 13.33
CA THR A 198 16.66 1.88 14.51
C THR A 198 15.12 1.95 14.47
N TRP A 199 14.47 1.44 13.42
CA TRP A 199 13.03 1.55 13.23
C TRP A 199 12.31 0.30 13.72
N GLY A 200 11.42 0.47 14.69
CA GLY A 200 10.51 -0.59 15.13
C GLY A 200 9.55 -0.99 14.01
N ALA A 201 9.16 -2.25 13.96
CA ALA A 201 8.26 -2.78 12.95
C ALA A 201 6.89 -2.07 12.93
N SER A 202 6.42 -1.60 14.09
CA SER A 202 5.17 -0.84 14.26
C SER A 202 5.26 0.63 13.84
N ASN A 203 6.47 1.17 13.62
CA ASN A 203 6.60 2.58 13.29
C ASN A 203 5.87 2.92 11.98
N LEU A 204 5.12 4.02 11.99
CA LEU A 204 4.56 4.63 10.81
C LEU A 204 5.66 5.41 10.09
N LEU A 205 5.74 5.28 8.79
CA LEU A 205 6.72 5.92 7.94
C LEU A 205 5.98 6.77 6.92
N LEU A 206 5.95 8.07 7.16
CA LEU A 206 5.19 9.04 6.37
C LEU A 206 6.11 9.70 5.33
N PRO A 207 5.77 9.70 4.03
CA PRO A 207 6.59 10.36 3.02
C PRO A 207 6.78 11.86 3.29
N ARG A 208 8.03 12.31 3.34
CA ARG A 208 8.45 13.72 3.44
C ARG A 208 8.64 14.37 2.06
N VAL A 209 8.73 13.55 1.04
CA VAL A 209 8.82 13.93 -0.36
C VAL A 209 7.66 13.27 -1.09
N ASP A 210 7.40 13.66 -2.33
CA ASP A 210 6.41 12.99 -3.17
C ASP A 210 6.81 11.54 -3.46
N LEU A 211 5.81 10.69 -3.70
CA LEU A 211 6.00 9.25 -3.89
C LEU A 211 6.90 8.89 -5.08
N GLY A 212 6.96 9.76 -6.10
CA GLY A 212 7.90 9.60 -7.21
C GLY A 212 9.34 9.62 -6.75
N ARG A 213 9.68 10.49 -5.78
CA ARG A 213 11.02 10.61 -5.19
C ARG A 213 11.29 9.56 -4.11
N VAL A 214 10.27 8.95 -3.52
CA VAL A 214 10.47 7.88 -2.53
C VAL A 214 11.09 6.64 -3.15
N LEU A 215 10.69 6.23 -4.37
CA LEU A 215 11.26 5.07 -5.06
C LEU A 215 11.32 5.23 -6.58
N PRO A 216 10.23 5.55 -7.32
CA PRO A 216 10.20 5.45 -8.77
C PRO A 216 11.35 6.15 -9.50
N SER A 217 11.62 7.41 -9.19
CA SER A 217 12.67 8.18 -9.87
C SER A 217 14.07 7.59 -9.68
N ALA A 218 14.38 7.16 -8.45
CA ALA A 218 15.67 6.54 -8.16
C ALA A 218 15.79 5.15 -8.79
N ALA A 219 14.71 4.37 -8.82
CA ALA A 219 14.69 3.06 -9.46
C ALA A 219 14.92 3.17 -10.97
N ILE A 220 14.30 4.13 -11.64
CA ILE A 220 14.52 4.39 -13.06
C ILE A 220 15.96 4.79 -13.32
N ALA A 221 16.49 5.78 -12.61
CA ALA A 221 17.88 6.23 -12.78
C ALA A 221 18.89 5.09 -12.51
N TRP A 222 18.57 4.20 -11.56
CA TRP A 222 19.37 3.01 -11.29
C TRP A 222 19.30 2.02 -12.46
N LEU A 223 18.09 1.71 -12.97
CA LEU A 223 17.89 0.78 -14.10
C LEU A 223 18.59 1.25 -15.37
N GLU A 224 18.47 2.53 -15.71
CA GLU A 224 19.15 3.14 -16.88
C GLU A 224 20.68 3.04 -16.76
N ARG A 225 21.24 3.30 -15.57
CA ARG A 225 22.66 3.20 -15.29
C ARG A 225 23.17 1.76 -15.41
N GLU A 226 22.35 0.78 -15.02
CA GLU A 226 22.66 -0.65 -15.15
C GLU A 226 22.37 -1.21 -16.56
N GLY A 227 21.96 -0.37 -17.51
CA GLY A 227 21.77 -0.73 -18.91
C GLY A 227 20.42 -1.39 -19.23
N ALA A 228 19.42 -1.25 -18.38
CA ALA A 228 18.06 -1.67 -18.70
C ALA A 228 17.41 -0.71 -19.72
N ASP A 229 16.60 -1.27 -20.61
CA ASP A 229 15.79 -0.50 -21.57
C ASP A 229 14.48 -0.06 -20.90
N VAL A 230 14.31 1.25 -20.66
CA VAL A 230 13.18 1.81 -19.94
C VAL A 230 12.27 2.59 -20.90
N MET A 231 11.06 2.09 -21.14
CA MET A 231 10.13 2.59 -22.14
C MET A 231 8.87 3.19 -21.48
N VAL A 232 8.77 4.51 -21.46
CA VAL A 232 7.60 5.26 -20.99
C VAL A 232 6.65 5.55 -22.17
N GLY A 233 5.33 5.60 -21.92
CA GLY A 233 4.32 5.72 -22.98
C GLY A 233 4.19 4.47 -23.85
N SER A 234 4.77 3.36 -23.43
CA SER A 234 4.83 2.08 -24.13
C SER A 234 3.80 1.10 -23.55
N ARG A 235 2.58 1.16 -24.06
CA ARG A 235 1.53 0.22 -23.68
C ARG A 235 1.66 -1.08 -24.46
N VAL A 236 1.92 -2.18 -23.77
CA VAL A 236 1.92 -3.51 -24.37
C VAL A 236 0.51 -3.91 -24.81
N GLN A 237 0.36 -4.22 -26.08
CA GLN A 237 -0.93 -4.59 -26.69
C GLN A 237 -1.17 -6.09 -26.62
N ALA A 238 -0.14 -6.91 -26.89
CA ALA A 238 -0.23 -8.35 -26.94
C ALA A 238 1.01 -9.02 -26.36
N ILE A 239 0.79 -10.20 -25.81
CA ILE A 239 1.84 -11.20 -25.51
C ILE A 239 1.43 -12.50 -26.16
N GLU A 240 2.37 -13.22 -26.76
CA GLU A 240 2.12 -14.47 -27.49
C GLU A 240 3.18 -15.50 -27.13
N SER A 241 2.79 -16.75 -26.95
CA SER A 241 3.71 -17.85 -26.75
C SER A 241 4.33 -18.28 -28.10
N SER A 242 5.66 -18.34 -28.18
CA SER A 242 6.38 -18.75 -29.38
C SER A 242 7.43 -19.81 -29.04
N GLY A 243 7.01 -21.05 -28.94
CA GLY A 243 7.87 -22.14 -28.52
C GLY A 243 8.38 -21.97 -27.08
N ALA A 244 9.69 -21.81 -26.91
CA ALA A 244 10.32 -21.58 -25.61
C ALA A 244 10.45 -20.08 -25.22
N THR A 245 9.98 -19.16 -26.06
CA THR A 245 10.06 -17.71 -25.88
C THR A 245 8.67 -17.06 -25.89
N TRP A 246 8.64 -15.78 -25.52
CA TRP A 246 7.44 -14.95 -25.55
C TRP A 246 7.65 -13.78 -26.52
N LEU A 247 6.65 -13.48 -27.33
CA LEU A 247 6.60 -12.24 -28.11
C LEU A 247 5.80 -11.21 -27.30
N VAL A 248 6.41 -10.04 -27.10
CA VAL A 248 5.73 -8.85 -26.55
C VAL A 248 5.68 -7.81 -27.66
N ASP A 249 4.49 -7.55 -28.17
CA ASP A 249 4.27 -6.71 -29.35
C ASP A 249 5.21 -7.08 -30.51
N GLY A 250 5.33 -8.39 -30.79
CA GLY A 250 6.19 -8.96 -31.86
C GLY A 250 7.68 -9.01 -31.54
N ARG A 251 8.16 -8.50 -30.39
CA ARG A 251 9.57 -8.59 -29.98
C ARG A 251 9.81 -9.83 -29.10
N PRO A 252 10.88 -10.63 -29.35
CA PRO A 252 11.14 -11.87 -28.61
C PRO A 252 11.83 -11.61 -27.26
N PHE A 253 11.34 -12.30 -26.23
CA PHE A 253 11.87 -12.35 -24.87
C PHE A 253 11.90 -13.78 -24.36
N ASP A 254 12.85 -14.10 -23.50
CA ASP A 254 12.92 -15.42 -22.85
C ASP A 254 11.86 -15.56 -21.76
N ALA A 255 11.48 -14.43 -21.13
CA ALA A 255 10.45 -14.41 -20.10
C ALA A 255 9.74 -13.05 -20.01
N VAL A 256 8.52 -13.10 -19.43
CA VAL A 256 7.67 -11.92 -19.21
C VAL A 256 7.20 -11.86 -17.76
N VAL A 257 7.34 -10.68 -17.14
CA VAL A 257 6.76 -10.35 -15.84
C VAL A 257 5.58 -9.39 -16.04
N LEU A 258 4.36 -9.84 -15.79
CA LEU A 258 3.17 -8.99 -15.82
C LEU A 258 3.04 -8.26 -14.46
N ALA A 259 3.51 -7.02 -14.43
CA ALA A 259 3.46 -6.14 -13.25
C ALA A 259 2.42 -5.01 -13.41
N CYS A 260 1.50 -5.17 -14.35
CA CYS A 260 0.37 -4.28 -14.61
C CYS A 260 -0.84 -4.60 -13.71
N PRO A 261 -1.89 -3.75 -13.67
CA PRO A 261 -3.13 -4.03 -12.94
C PRO A 261 -3.74 -5.39 -13.32
N SER A 262 -4.42 -6.05 -12.36
CA SER A 262 -4.98 -7.40 -12.57
C SER A 262 -5.88 -7.50 -13.81
N SER A 263 -6.67 -6.45 -14.10
CA SER A 263 -7.53 -6.39 -15.28
C SER A 263 -6.75 -6.35 -16.60
N GLU A 264 -5.59 -5.69 -16.61
CA GLU A 264 -4.73 -5.62 -17.80
C GLU A 264 -3.94 -6.92 -17.97
N ALA A 265 -3.45 -7.48 -16.86
CA ALA A 265 -2.83 -8.81 -16.87
C ALA A 265 -3.81 -9.88 -17.35
N GLN A 266 -5.07 -9.83 -16.89
CA GLN A 266 -6.15 -10.72 -17.35
C GLN A 266 -6.40 -10.59 -18.86
N ARG A 267 -6.42 -9.34 -19.39
CA ARG A 267 -6.58 -9.09 -20.83
C ARG A 267 -5.44 -9.71 -21.64
N LEU A 268 -4.19 -9.48 -21.22
CA LEU A 268 -3.01 -10.00 -21.91
C LEU A 268 -2.95 -11.52 -21.87
N VAL A 269 -3.14 -12.12 -20.69
CA VAL A 269 -3.13 -13.58 -20.52
C VAL A 269 -4.28 -14.25 -21.29
N GLY A 270 -5.48 -13.68 -21.25
CA GLY A 270 -6.65 -14.19 -21.96
C GLY A 270 -6.49 -14.19 -23.49
N ALA A 271 -5.70 -13.24 -24.03
CA ALA A 271 -5.41 -13.16 -25.45
C ALA A 271 -4.16 -13.97 -25.89
N ALA A 272 -3.36 -14.47 -24.94
CA ALA A 272 -2.07 -15.10 -25.22
C ALA A 272 -2.15 -16.53 -25.80
N GLY A 273 -3.35 -17.10 -25.92
CA GLY A 273 -3.54 -18.46 -26.48
C GLY A 273 -3.03 -19.58 -25.58
N ILE A 274 -2.97 -19.36 -24.26
CA ILE A 274 -2.51 -20.35 -23.26
C ILE A 274 -3.63 -20.78 -22.33
N GLU A 275 -3.50 -21.97 -21.76
CA GLU A 275 -4.43 -22.46 -20.74
C GLU A 275 -4.07 -21.86 -19.37
N ALA A 276 -4.84 -20.87 -18.90
CA ALA A 276 -4.66 -20.20 -17.63
C ALA A 276 -6.01 -19.95 -16.90
N GLY A 277 -6.99 -20.84 -17.07
CA GLY A 277 -8.38 -20.64 -16.63
C GLY A 277 -8.52 -20.33 -15.14
N ASP A 278 -7.86 -21.05 -14.25
CA ASP A 278 -7.91 -20.79 -12.79
C ASP A 278 -7.25 -19.45 -12.44
N TRP A 279 -6.13 -19.11 -13.07
CA TRP A 279 -5.46 -17.81 -12.87
C TRP A 279 -6.35 -16.65 -13.32
N LEU A 280 -6.97 -16.78 -14.51
CA LEU A 280 -7.88 -15.78 -15.06
C LEU A 280 -9.11 -15.58 -14.18
N ALA A 281 -9.71 -16.68 -13.69
CA ALA A 281 -10.85 -16.64 -12.79
C ALA A 281 -10.52 -15.89 -11.48
N ARG A 282 -9.38 -16.20 -10.86
CA ARG A 282 -8.92 -15.53 -9.63
C ARG A 282 -8.59 -14.04 -9.86
N ALA A 283 -7.90 -13.70 -10.96
CA ALA A 283 -7.58 -12.32 -11.30
C ALA A 283 -8.84 -11.48 -11.56
N GLY A 284 -9.86 -12.08 -12.19
CA GLY A 284 -11.14 -11.44 -12.51
C GLY A 284 -12.10 -11.33 -11.32
N SER A 285 -11.92 -12.14 -10.27
CA SER A 285 -12.77 -12.12 -9.07
C SER A 285 -12.45 -10.97 -8.10
N LEU A 286 -11.38 -10.22 -8.32
CA LEU A 286 -10.94 -9.15 -7.43
C LEU A 286 -11.88 -7.93 -7.51
N ALA A 287 -12.62 -7.68 -6.43
CA ALA A 287 -13.46 -6.50 -6.28
C ALA A 287 -12.63 -5.34 -5.71
N TYR A 288 -12.56 -4.22 -6.45
CA TYR A 288 -11.76 -3.07 -6.05
C TYR A 288 -12.57 -2.06 -5.23
N LYS A 289 -11.88 -1.38 -4.29
CA LYS A 289 -12.39 -0.27 -3.50
C LYS A 289 -11.59 0.99 -3.78
N ALA A 290 -12.28 2.13 -3.82
CA ALA A 290 -11.65 3.41 -4.03
C ALA A 290 -11.07 3.96 -2.71
N ILE A 291 -10.07 4.83 -2.86
CA ILE A 291 -9.60 5.74 -1.82
C ILE A 291 -9.65 7.15 -2.40
N ALA A 292 -10.24 8.06 -1.65
CA ALA A 292 -10.23 9.47 -1.97
C ALA A 292 -9.27 10.22 -1.06
N THR A 293 -8.50 11.14 -1.63
CA THR A 293 -7.71 12.12 -0.88
C THR A 293 -8.18 13.51 -1.26
N VAL A 294 -8.70 14.25 -0.29
CA VAL A 294 -9.09 15.64 -0.46
C VAL A 294 -7.99 16.52 0.11
N TYR A 295 -7.31 17.25 -0.75
CA TYR A 295 -6.35 18.28 -0.34
C TYR A 295 -7.08 19.59 -0.09
N THR A 296 -6.80 20.22 1.06
CA THR A 296 -7.39 21.51 1.44
C THR A 296 -6.31 22.50 1.89
N THR A 297 -6.59 23.79 1.71
CA THR A 297 -5.78 24.90 2.22
C THR A 297 -6.49 25.61 3.37
N GLY A 298 -5.76 26.48 4.10
CA GLY A 298 -6.30 27.26 5.21
C GLY A 298 -6.46 26.50 6.52
N GLY A 299 -6.07 25.21 6.54
CA GLY A 299 -6.15 24.39 7.74
C GLY A 299 -5.14 24.79 8.82
N PRO A 300 -5.42 24.46 10.11
CA PRO A 300 -4.48 24.71 11.20
C PRO A 300 -3.24 23.83 11.06
N ARG A 301 -2.14 24.27 11.68
CA ARG A 301 -1.00 23.38 11.96
C ARG A 301 -1.42 22.40 13.04
N LEU A 302 -1.25 21.12 12.78
CA LEU A 302 -1.57 20.07 13.74
C LEU A 302 -0.41 19.85 14.72
N ASP A 303 -0.70 19.32 15.91
CA ASP A 303 0.33 18.96 16.91
C ASP A 303 1.22 17.80 16.45
N VAL A 304 0.69 16.95 15.56
CA VAL A 304 1.36 15.77 14.99
C VAL A 304 1.12 15.72 13.48
N PRO A 305 1.98 15.09 12.70
CA PRO A 305 1.84 15.06 11.23
C PRO A 305 0.60 14.31 10.72
N MET A 306 -0.04 13.51 11.57
CA MET A 306 -1.24 12.75 11.22
C MET A 306 -2.18 12.64 12.43
N LEU A 307 -3.46 12.86 12.21
CA LEU A 307 -4.52 12.54 13.18
C LEU A 307 -5.48 11.50 12.59
N THR A 308 -5.98 10.64 13.47
CA THR A 308 -7.11 9.76 13.20
C THR A 308 -8.41 10.55 13.42
N LEU A 309 -9.40 10.32 12.59
CA LEU A 309 -10.70 10.99 12.69
C LEU A 309 -11.82 9.97 12.94
N ARG A 310 -12.83 10.38 13.72
CA ARG A 310 -14.06 9.61 13.78
C ARG A 310 -14.81 9.80 12.47
N SER A 311 -15.06 8.72 11.76
CA SER A 311 -15.69 8.74 10.44
C SER A 311 -17.09 8.15 10.52
N ASP A 312 -17.99 8.75 9.73
CA ASP A 312 -19.35 8.30 9.50
C ASP A 312 -19.78 8.66 8.05
N VAL A 313 -21.03 8.43 7.74
CA VAL A 313 -21.62 8.71 6.41
C VAL A 313 -21.48 10.19 6.01
N ASP A 314 -21.48 11.13 6.98
CA ASP A 314 -21.37 12.57 6.76
C ASP A 314 -19.96 13.14 7.05
N SER A 315 -19.10 12.34 7.62
CA SER A 315 -17.71 12.65 7.97
C SER A 315 -16.80 11.54 7.42
N PRO A 316 -16.54 11.51 6.09
CA PRO A 316 -15.98 10.33 5.44
C PRO A 316 -14.48 10.11 5.69
N ALA A 317 -13.73 11.15 6.08
CA ALA A 317 -12.29 11.01 6.28
C ALA A 317 -11.97 10.29 7.59
N GLN A 318 -11.13 9.25 7.51
CA GLN A 318 -10.60 8.52 8.65
C GLN A 318 -9.28 9.09 9.16
N PHE A 319 -8.54 9.78 8.29
CA PHE A 319 -7.24 10.37 8.62
C PHE A 319 -7.12 11.75 8.01
N VAL A 320 -6.37 12.63 8.69
CA VAL A 320 -5.91 13.90 8.15
C VAL A 320 -4.42 14.04 8.39
N PHE A 321 -3.70 14.48 7.36
CA PHE A 321 -2.25 14.70 7.39
C PHE A 321 -1.95 16.18 7.23
N ASP A 322 -1.11 16.71 8.12
CA ASP A 322 -0.53 18.03 7.99
C ASP A 322 0.69 17.95 7.08
N ARG A 323 0.51 18.37 5.83
CA ARG A 323 1.58 18.30 4.84
C ARG A 323 2.73 19.27 5.13
N SER A 324 2.52 20.34 5.91
CA SER A 324 3.59 21.24 6.30
C SER A 324 4.67 20.57 7.14
N GLN A 325 4.28 19.56 7.94
CA GLN A 325 5.23 18.75 8.72
C GLN A 325 5.89 17.63 7.89
N LEU A 326 5.41 17.43 6.66
CA LEU A 326 5.87 16.40 5.73
C LEU A 326 6.44 17.00 4.42
N GLY A 327 7.02 18.20 4.50
CA GLY A 327 7.69 18.86 3.39
C GLY A 327 6.78 19.57 2.39
N GLY A 328 5.50 19.70 2.69
CA GLY A 328 4.55 20.48 1.91
C GLY A 328 4.37 21.91 2.41
N PRO A 329 3.53 22.71 1.74
CA PRO A 329 3.21 24.08 2.14
C PRO A 329 2.45 24.15 3.47
N ASP A 330 2.59 25.29 4.16
CA ASP A 330 1.82 25.60 5.37
C ASP A 330 0.31 25.67 5.07
N GLY A 331 -0.50 25.16 6.00
CA GLY A 331 -1.96 25.10 5.90
C GLY A 331 -2.49 24.08 4.90
N LEU A 332 -1.62 23.28 4.27
CA LEU A 332 -2.03 22.19 3.38
C LEU A 332 -2.34 20.93 4.19
N LEU A 333 -3.60 20.52 4.17
CA LEU A 333 -4.05 19.26 4.78
C LEU A 333 -4.47 18.25 3.71
N ALA A 334 -4.14 16.98 3.94
CA ALA A 334 -4.60 15.85 3.12
C ALA A 334 -5.57 14.99 3.93
N TRP A 335 -6.83 14.94 3.51
CA TRP A 335 -7.89 14.16 4.15
C TRP A 335 -8.09 12.86 3.39
N VAL A 336 -8.00 11.74 4.07
CA VAL A 336 -8.11 10.41 3.44
C VAL A 336 -9.43 9.76 3.80
N ALA A 337 -10.24 9.49 2.77
CA ALA A 337 -11.48 8.71 2.85
C ALA A 337 -11.28 7.36 2.15
N SER A 338 -11.09 6.32 2.94
CA SER A 338 -10.96 4.93 2.50
C SER A 338 -12.32 4.31 2.20
N ALA A 339 -12.34 3.26 1.37
CA ALA A 339 -13.56 2.57 0.95
C ALA A 339 -14.66 3.54 0.46
N SER A 340 -14.25 4.58 -0.28
CA SER A 340 -15.10 5.70 -0.70
C SER A 340 -15.94 5.30 -1.90
N ASP A 341 -17.25 5.62 -1.85
CA ASP A 341 -18.20 5.41 -2.95
C ASP A 341 -18.79 6.73 -3.49
N GLY A 342 -18.34 7.89 -2.98
CA GLY A 342 -18.88 9.21 -3.31
C GLY A 342 -18.30 9.84 -4.58
N ASP A 343 -19.08 10.70 -5.22
CA ASP A 343 -18.55 11.62 -6.23
C ASP A 343 -17.66 12.70 -5.58
N THR A 344 -16.81 13.32 -6.39
CA THR A 344 -15.80 14.28 -5.93
C THR A 344 -16.43 15.48 -5.18
N ALA A 345 -17.50 16.08 -5.72
CA ALA A 345 -18.11 17.27 -5.15
C ALA A 345 -18.77 16.98 -3.79
N THR A 346 -19.44 15.84 -3.70
CA THR A 346 -20.05 15.36 -2.45
C THR A 346 -18.98 15.09 -1.40
N LEU A 347 -17.86 14.46 -1.76
CA LEU A 347 -16.74 14.19 -0.85
C LEU A 347 -16.10 15.48 -0.33
N GLU A 348 -15.84 16.45 -1.21
CA GLU A 348 -15.31 17.77 -0.83
C GLU A 348 -16.23 18.48 0.17
N ALA A 349 -17.53 18.54 -0.13
CA ALA A 349 -18.50 19.17 0.75
C ALA A 349 -18.59 18.46 2.12
N LYS A 350 -18.50 17.13 2.17
CA LYS A 350 -18.50 16.37 3.42
C LYS A 350 -17.22 16.62 4.23
N VAL A 351 -16.04 16.64 3.59
CA VAL A 351 -14.76 16.92 4.24
C VAL A 351 -14.74 18.34 4.81
N VAL A 352 -15.23 19.34 4.07
CA VAL A 352 -15.35 20.73 4.59
C VAL A 352 -16.25 20.79 5.83
N ARG A 353 -17.40 20.11 5.80
CA ARG A 353 -18.27 20.00 6.99
C ARG A 353 -17.61 19.27 8.14
N GLN A 354 -16.87 18.19 7.87
CA GLN A 354 -16.12 17.45 8.88
C GLN A 354 -15.04 18.35 9.53
N ALA A 355 -14.31 19.13 8.74
CA ALA A 355 -13.37 20.13 9.24
C ALA A 355 -14.04 21.21 10.11
N ALA A 356 -15.20 21.72 9.66
CA ALA A 356 -15.97 22.72 10.43
C ALA A 356 -16.45 22.17 11.78
N ARG A 357 -16.82 20.88 11.88
CA ARG A 357 -17.16 20.23 13.15
C ARG A 357 -15.97 20.17 14.12
N LEU A 358 -14.73 20.23 13.61
CA LEU A 358 -13.49 20.30 14.40
C LEU A 358 -13.08 21.75 14.72
N GLY A 359 -13.88 22.74 14.30
CA GLY A 359 -13.55 24.16 14.43
C GLY A 359 -12.52 24.64 13.42
N TRP A 360 -12.25 23.90 12.33
CA TRP A 360 -11.28 24.25 11.32
C TRP A 360 -11.95 24.82 10.08
N THR A 361 -11.40 25.91 9.57
CA THR A 361 -11.84 26.51 8.30
C THR A 361 -10.87 26.09 7.21
N VAL A 362 -11.36 25.36 6.21
CA VAL A 362 -10.56 24.84 5.11
C VAL A 362 -11.25 25.11 3.77
N GLN A 363 -10.45 25.20 2.70
CA GLN A 363 -10.94 25.32 1.33
C GLN A 363 -10.40 24.16 0.51
N PRO A 364 -11.27 23.43 -0.26
CA PRO A 364 -10.82 22.39 -1.17
C PRO A 364 -9.85 22.95 -2.20
N LEU A 365 -8.74 22.24 -2.41
CA LEU A 365 -7.73 22.56 -3.41
C LEU A 365 -7.77 21.55 -4.55
N ARG A 366 -7.77 20.29 -4.20
CA ARG A 366 -7.78 19.17 -5.15
C ARG A 366 -8.32 17.92 -4.50
N THR A 367 -9.18 17.20 -5.21
CA THR A 367 -9.61 15.86 -4.83
C THR A 367 -9.09 14.85 -5.83
N VAL A 368 -8.47 13.81 -5.32
CA VAL A 368 -7.97 12.67 -6.09
C VAL A 368 -8.73 11.43 -5.65
N VAL A 369 -9.38 10.77 -6.59
CA VAL A 369 -10.07 9.49 -6.33
C VAL A 369 -9.39 8.40 -7.14
N GLU A 370 -8.66 7.52 -6.44
CA GLU A 370 -8.15 6.31 -7.06
C GLU A 370 -9.22 5.22 -6.96
N LYS A 371 -9.95 5.01 -8.06
CA LYS A 371 -11.10 4.10 -8.10
C LYS A 371 -10.75 2.63 -7.86
N ARG A 372 -9.53 2.24 -8.19
CA ARG A 372 -9.00 0.89 -8.00
C ARG A 372 -7.79 0.91 -7.06
N ALA A 373 -7.93 1.61 -5.93
CA ALA A 373 -6.84 1.79 -4.99
C ALA A 373 -6.33 0.47 -4.44
N THR A 374 -7.24 -0.35 -3.93
CA THR A 374 -6.96 -1.71 -3.43
C THR A 374 -8.10 -2.63 -3.81
N PHE A 375 -7.85 -3.92 -3.86
CA PHE A 375 -8.95 -4.89 -3.85
C PHE A 375 -9.42 -5.11 -2.41
N ALA A 376 -10.70 -5.50 -2.25
CA ALA A 376 -11.27 -5.82 -0.95
C ALA A 376 -10.66 -7.11 -0.39
N CYS A 377 -9.99 -7.01 0.74
CA CYS A 377 -9.40 -8.16 1.44
C CYS A 377 -10.47 -8.91 2.26
N THR A 378 -11.39 -9.58 1.59
CA THR A 378 -12.50 -10.32 2.23
C THR A 378 -12.05 -11.70 2.74
N PRO A 379 -12.79 -12.32 3.69
CA PRO A 379 -12.57 -13.68 4.10
C PRO A 379 -12.62 -14.66 2.92
N GLY A 380 -11.74 -15.67 2.92
CA GLY A 380 -11.70 -16.70 1.89
C GLY A 380 -11.25 -16.26 0.49
N LEU A 381 -10.83 -14.99 0.31
CA LEU A 381 -10.37 -14.48 -0.97
C LEU A 381 -9.15 -15.27 -1.47
N ARG A 382 -9.28 -15.86 -2.65
CA ARG A 382 -8.19 -16.55 -3.36
C ARG A 382 -7.64 -15.64 -4.44
N ARG A 383 -6.38 -15.25 -4.31
CA ARG A 383 -5.68 -14.39 -5.27
C ARG A 383 -4.94 -15.21 -6.32
N PRO A 384 -4.65 -14.66 -7.52
CA PRO A 384 -3.90 -15.37 -8.54
C PRO A 384 -2.47 -15.63 -8.07
N ALA A 385 -1.91 -16.78 -8.48
CA ALA A 385 -0.54 -17.18 -8.18
C ALA A 385 0.48 -16.31 -8.97
N THR A 386 1.74 -16.32 -8.52
CA THR A 386 2.87 -15.72 -9.25
C THR A 386 3.10 -16.40 -10.60
N PHE A 387 3.05 -17.71 -10.65
CA PHE A 387 3.26 -18.50 -11.88
C PHE A 387 1.99 -18.53 -12.73
N ILE A 388 2.13 -18.26 -14.02
CA ILE A 388 1.04 -18.34 -15.01
C ILE A 388 1.32 -19.47 -15.99
N ALA A 389 2.48 -19.44 -16.65
CA ALA A 389 2.95 -20.43 -17.59
C ALA A 389 4.49 -20.44 -17.63
N PRO A 390 5.16 -21.41 -18.26
CA PRO A 390 6.61 -21.40 -18.43
C PRO A 390 7.07 -20.07 -19.06
N GLY A 391 7.99 -19.37 -18.40
CA GLY A 391 8.48 -18.05 -18.84
C GLY A 391 7.49 -16.87 -18.64
N LEU A 392 6.30 -17.09 -18.12
CA LEU A 392 5.31 -16.04 -17.85
C LEU A 392 4.90 -16.02 -16.37
N VAL A 393 5.14 -14.91 -15.71
CA VAL A 393 4.83 -14.74 -14.29
C VAL A 393 4.11 -13.41 -14.03
N ALA A 394 3.37 -13.33 -12.93
CA ALA A 394 2.72 -12.10 -12.46
C ALA A 394 3.42 -11.54 -11.23
N ALA A 395 3.47 -10.22 -11.14
CA ALA A 395 3.92 -9.47 -9.98
C ALA A 395 2.92 -8.33 -9.68
N GLY A 396 2.61 -8.13 -8.40
CA GLY A 396 1.69 -7.06 -7.99
C GLY A 396 1.16 -7.31 -6.59
N ASP A 397 0.59 -6.29 -6.01
CA ASP A 397 -0.06 -6.34 -4.71
C ASP A 397 -1.26 -7.30 -4.67
N TYR A 398 -1.83 -7.61 -5.84
CA TYR A 398 -2.95 -8.53 -6.03
C TYR A 398 -2.54 -10.00 -6.15
N VAL A 399 -1.26 -10.30 -6.40
CA VAL A 399 -0.74 -11.66 -6.48
C VAL A 399 -0.69 -12.29 -5.08
N GLU A 400 -0.85 -13.61 -4.99
CA GLU A 400 -0.80 -14.34 -3.73
C GLU A 400 0.48 -14.05 -2.94
N GLY A 401 0.33 -13.78 -1.63
CA GLY A 401 1.45 -13.39 -0.78
C GLY A 401 0.99 -12.78 0.55
N PRO A 402 1.91 -12.48 1.46
CA PRO A 402 1.59 -12.13 2.85
C PRO A 402 1.01 -10.74 3.07
N TYR A 403 1.24 -9.78 2.18
CA TYR A 403 0.85 -8.37 2.34
C TYR A 403 -0.06 -7.91 1.19
N PRO A 404 -1.34 -8.39 1.15
CA PRO A 404 -2.27 -8.02 0.08
C PRO A 404 -2.49 -6.51 0.02
N ALA A 405 -2.63 -5.99 -1.20
CA ALA A 405 -2.99 -4.59 -1.46
C ALA A 405 -2.05 -3.54 -0.84
N THR A 406 -0.75 -3.87 -0.68
CA THR A 406 0.25 -2.96 -0.11
C THR A 406 1.47 -2.80 -1.01
N LEU A 407 2.25 -1.73 -0.79
CA LEU A 407 3.55 -1.53 -1.46
C LEU A 407 4.52 -2.67 -1.17
N GLU A 408 4.55 -3.15 0.08
CA GLU A 408 5.37 -4.30 0.48
C GLU A 408 4.95 -5.57 -0.26
N GLY A 409 3.64 -5.81 -0.40
CA GLY A 409 3.11 -6.92 -1.16
C GLY A 409 3.52 -6.88 -2.63
N ALA A 410 3.51 -5.68 -3.23
CA ALA A 410 3.94 -5.46 -4.60
C ALA A 410 5.44 -5.79 -4.79
N VAL A 411 6.31 -5.32 -3.89
CA VAL A 411 7.76 -5.59 -3.94
C VAL A 411 8.04 -7.09 -3.70
N ARG A 412 7.40 -7.71 -2.72
CA ARG A 412 7.57 -9.15 -2.45
C ARG A 412 7.10 -10.03 -3.60
N ALA A 413 5.96 -9.69 -4.22
CA ALA A 413 5.48 -10.40 -5.40
C ALA A 413 6.46 -10.29 -6.57
N ALA A 414 7.10 -9.14 -6.75
CA ALA A 414 8.12 -8.92 -7.77
C ALA A 414 9.35 -9.81 -7.55
N GLN A 415 9.85 -9.87 -6.32
CA GLN A 415 10.98 -10.74 -5.95
C GLN A 415 10.63 -12.23 -6.16
N ALA A 416 9.44 -12.65 -5.76
CA ALA A 416 8.97 -14.01 -5.99
C ALA A 416 8.85 -14.34 -7.48
N ALA A 417 8.38 -13.39 -8.30
CA ALA A 417 8.28 -13.55 -9.75
C ALA A 417 9.64 -13.78 -10.40
N VAL A 418 10.64 -12.95 -10.08
CA VAL A 418 11.99 -13.11 -10.62
C VAL A 418 12.64 -14.42 -10.15
N THR A 419 12.43 -14.79 -8.88
CA THR A 419 12.92 -16.07 -8.34
C THR A 419 12.32 -17.27 -9.09
N ALA A 420 11.01 -17.21 -9.40
CA ALA A 420 10.32 -18.27 -10.14
C ALA A 420 10.89 -18.46 -11.58
N LEU A 421 11.23 -17.36 -12.24
CA LEU A 421 11.89 -17.41 -13.56
C LEU A 421 13.27 -18.10 -13.48
N SER A 422 14.08 -17.75 -12.48
CA SER A 422 15.43 -18.28 -12.29
C SER A 422 15.42 -19.79 -11.92
N GLY A 423 14.40 -20.25 -11.16
CA GLY A 423 14.24 -21.65 -10.79
C GLY A 423 13.80 -22.57 -11.94
N ALA A 424 13.06 -22.05 -12.90
CA ALA A 424 12.65 -22.78 -14.08
C ALA A 424 13.84 -23.05 -15.03
N SER A 425 14.77 -22.08 -15.17
CA SER A 425 15.98 -22.22 -15.99
C SER A 425 16.94 -23.33 -15.49
N ARG A 426 17.01 -23.55 -14.16
CA ARG A 426 17.89 -24.58 -13.56
C ARG A 426 17.38 -26.01 -13.71
N LYS A 427 16.09 -26.21 -14.05
CA LYS A 427 15.50 -27.54 -14.27
C LYS A 427 15.51 -27.97 -15.74
N ALA A 428 15.81 -27.06 -16.64
CA ALA A 428 15.85 -27.28 -18.09
C ALA A 428 17.27 -27.44 -18.65
N GLY A 429 18.33 -27.29 -17.86
CA GLY A 429 19.73 -27.58 -18.17
C GLY A 429 20.23 -28.74 -17.31
#